data_4fedab163620e30399bb631c67e7cabb
#
_entry.id   4fedab163620e30399bb631c67e7cabb
#
_cell.length_a   1.000
_cell.length_b   1.000
_cell.length_c   1.000
_cell.angle_alpha   90.00
_cell.angle_beta   90.00
_cell.angle_gamma   90.00
#
_symmetry.space_group_name_H-M   'P 1'
#
loop_
_entity.id
_entity.type
_entity.pdbx_description
1 polymer ?
#
loop_
_entity_poly.entity_id
_entity_poly.type
_entity_poly.pdbx_seq_one_letter_code
_entity_poly.pdbx_strand_id
1 'polypeptide(L)'
;METRHSGEEDRYTTIRNMRWSASEKTIARHAFDRALRKELDAVIHEAKRRAADIQQPSDLWDLEAYLRERRKEIDTRFDYRYSVLPFVFADLVSTGRLAEEDLHGLGEEKLAHIRALASH
;
A
#
# COMPACT_ATOMS: atom_id res chain seq x y z
N MET A 1 33.41 0.94 11.39
CA MET A 1 32.93 1.62 11.16
C MET A 1 31.89 1.70 10.31
N GLU A 2 31.60 1.36 9.45
CA GLU A 2 30.61 1.50 8.63
C GLU A 2 29.60 0.58 8.73
N THR A 3 29.43 -0.09 9.67
CA THR A 3 28.47 -1.10 9.74
C THR A 3 27.12 -0.62 10.05
N ARG A 4 26.90 0.63 10.43
CA ARG A 4 25.62 1.03 10.82
C ARG A 4 24.62 1.13 9.75
N HIS A 5 24.98 1.28 8.49
CA HIS A 5 23.99 1.30 7.49
C HIS A 5 23.79 -0.06 6.95
N SER A 6 24.54 -1.05 7.29
CA SER A 6 24.45 -2.38 6.72
C SER A 6 23.12 -3.00 7.01
N GLY A 7 22.51 -2.73 8.14
CA GLY A 7 21.24 -3.34 8.49
C GLY A 7 20.13 -2.96 7.54
N GLU A 8 20.05 -1.70 7.17
CA GLU A 8 19.03 -1.24 6.25
C GLU A 8 19.31 -1.69 4.85
N GLU A 9 20.55 -1.59 4.42
CA GLU A 9 20.93 -2.02 3.09
C GLU A 9 20.71 -3.51 2.93
N ASP A 10 21.06 -4.29 3.96
CA ASP A 10 20.86 -5.72 3.90
C ASP A 10 19.38 -6.08 3.84
N ARG A 11 18.56 -5.36 4.61
CA ARG A 11 17.13 -5.60 4.59
C ARG A 11 16.54 -5.30 3.22
N TYR A 12 16.92 -4.17 2.63
CA TYR A 12 16.42 -3.80 1.31
C TYR A 12 16.84 -4.83 0.26
N THR A 13 18.11 -5.25 0.29
CA THR A 13 18.63 -6.24 -0.65
C THR A 13 17.92 -7.57 -0.45
N THR A 14 17.72 -7.98 0.80
CA THR A 14 17.04 -9.22 1.10
C THR A 14 15.61 -9.19 0.57
N ILE A 15 14.89 -8.11 0.81
CA ILE A 15 13.51 -7.97 0.36
C ILE A 15 13.43 -7.98 -1.16
N ARG A 16 14.33 -7.25 -1.82
CA ARG A 16 14.32 -7.16 -3.27
C ARG A 16 14.53 -8.53 -3.91
N ASN A 17 15.32 -9.39 -3.27
CA ASN A 17 15.69 -10.68 -3.84
C ASN A 17 14.87 -11.86 -3.29
N MET A 18 13.84 -11.59 -2.50
CA MET A 18 13.01 -12.65 -1.97
C MET A 18 12.29 -13.40 -3.06
N ARG A 19 12.17 -14.70 -2.85
CA ARG A 19 11.39 -15.53 -3.75
C ARG A 19 9.97 -15.66 -3.23
N TRP A 20 9.03 -15.67 -4.14
CA TRP A 20 7.61 -15.75 -3.82
C TRP A 20 7.04 -17.04 -4.41
N SER A 21 6.48 -17.88 -3.57
CA SER A 21 5.85 -19.11 -4.05
C SER A 21 4.52 -18.75 -4.73
N ALA A 22 3.97 -19.71 -5.46
CA ALA A 22 2.69 -19.51 -6.13
C ALA A 22 1.59 -19.15 -5.12
N SER A 23 1.54 -19.84 -3.99
CA SER A 23 0.53 -19.54 -2.98
C SER A 23 0.74 -18.18 -2.36
N GLU A 24 2.00 -17.79 -2.13
CA GLU A 24 2.29 -16.46 -1.61
C GLU A 24 1.86 -15.37 -2.58
N LYS A 25 2.08 -15.58 -3.86
CA LYS A 25 1.65 -14.61 -4.88
C LYS A 25 0.14 -14.44 -4.88
N THR A 26 -0.59 -15.54 -4.72
CA THR A 26 -2.05 -15.47 -4.65
C THR A 26 -2.51 -14.69 -3.42
N ILE A 27 -1.92 -14.99 -2.26
CA ILE A 27 -2.27 -14.29 -1.02
C ILE A 27 -1.96 -12.80 -1.14
N ALA A 28 -0.78 -12.48 -1.65
CA ALA A 28 -0.36 -11.10 -1.81
C ALA A 28 -1.29 -10.35 -2.76
N ARG A 29 -1.67 -10.97 -3.88
CA ARG A 29 -2.55 -10.32 -4.84
C ARG A 29 -3.93 -10.05 -4.24
N HIS A 30 -4.48 -11.02 -3.52
CA HIS A 30 -5.79 -10.82 -2.90
C HIS A 30 -5.74 -9.72 -1.84
N ALA A 31 -4.71 -9.71 -0.99
CA ALA A 31 -4.58 -8.70 0.05
C ALA A 31 -4.44 -7.30 -0.56
N PHE A 32 -3.59 -7.20 -1.58
CA PHE A 32 -3.34 -5.93 -2.26
C PHE A 32 -4.63 -5.41 -2.92
N ASP A 33 -5.31 -6.28 -3.67
CA ASP A 33 -6.50 -5.88 -4.40
C ASP A 33 -7.63 -5.48 -3.46
N ARG A 34 -7.78 -6.18 -2.33
CA ARG A 34 -8.80 -5.81 -1.35
C ARG A 34 -8.51 -4.45 -0.73
N ALA A 35 -7.26 -4.20 -0.36
CA ALA A 35 -6.89 -2.90 0.21
C ALA A 35 -7.10 -1.78 -0.82
N LEU A 36 -6.71 -2.03 -2.08
CA LEU A 36 -6.89 -1.04 -3.13
C LEU A 36 -8.37 -0.79 -3.39
N ARG A 37 -9.19 -1.84 -3.45
CA ARG A 37 -10.63 -1.68 -3.68
C ARG A 37 -11.26 -0.85 -2.56
N LYS A 38 -10.88 -1.12 -1.31
CA LYS A 38 -11.40 -0.37 -0.18
C LYS A 38 -11.02 1.11 -0.29
N GLU A 39 -9.79 1.38 -0.70
CA GLU A 39 -9.33 2.76 -0.88
C GLU A 39 -10.12 3.45 -2.00
N LEU A 40 -10.33 2.77 -3.11
CA LEU A 40 -11.07 3.34 -4.23
C LEU A 40 -12.54 3.56 -3.87
N ASP A 41 -13.12 2.66 -3.07
CA ASP A 41 -14.51 2.85 -2.63
C ASP A 41 -14.64 4.11 -1.77
N ALA A 42 -13.64 4.41 -0.95
CA ALA A 42 -13.64 5.63 -0.15
C ALA A 42 -13.56 6.88 -1.05
N VAL A 43 -12.74 6.81 -2.11
CA VAL A 43 -12.65 7.91 -3.07
C VAL A 43 -13.97 8.10 -3.82
N ILE A 44 -14.59 6.98 -4.21
CA ILE A 44 -15.89 7.05 -4.91
C ILE A 44 -16.94 7.72 -4.02
N HIS A 45 -16.98 7.33 -2.76
CA HIS A 45 -17.94 7.89 -1.81
C HIS A 45 -17.73 9.39 -1.65
N GLU A 46 -16.49 9.82 -1.47
CA GLU A 46 -16.19 11.23 -1.30
C GLU A 46 -16.45 12.02 -2.59
N ALA A 47 -16.13 11.43 -3.75
CA ALA A 47 -16.37 12.07 -5.03
C ALA A 47 -17.86 12.34 -5.24
N LYS A 48 -18.68 11.35 -4.90
CA LYS A 48 -20.14 11.51 -5.02
C LYS A 48 -20.66 12.60 -4.10
N ARG A 49 -20.14 12.65 -2.87
CA ARG A 49 -20.54 13.68 -1.92
C ARG A 49 -20.16 15.06 -2.44
N ARG A 50 -18.94 15.22 -2.92
CA ARG A 50 -18.48 16.52 -3.45
C ARG A 50 -19.25 16.91 -4.70
N ALA A 51 -19.53 15.94 -5.57
CA ALA A 51 -20.31 16.22 -6.78
C ALA A 51 -21.69 16.72 -6.44
N ALA A 52 -22.32 16.14 -5.42
CA ALA A 52 -23.66 16.57 -5.00
C ALA A 52 -23.68 17.99 -4.46
N ASP A 53 -22.53 18.46 -3.94
CA ASP A 53 -22.44 19.79 -3.36
C ASP A 53 -21.98 20.88 -4.34
N ILE A 54 -21.78 20.52 -5.60
CA ILE A 54 -21.33 21.48 -6.60
C ILE A 54 -22.41 22.52 -6.83
N GLN A 55 -22.07 23.80 -6.66
CA GLN A 55 -22.98 24.90 -6.90
C GLN A 55 -22.38 25.94 -7.83
N GLN A 56 -21.07 26.03 -7.89
CA GLN A 56 -20.40 27.00 -8.75
C GLN A 56 -19.24 26.35 -9.47
N PRO A 57 -18.75 26.96 -10.55
CA PRO A 57 -17.65 26.39 -11.32
C PRO A 57 -16.41 26.02 -10.48
N SER A 58 -16.10 26.85 -9.47
CA SER A 58 -14.94 26.57 -8.62
C SER A 58 -15.08 25.24 -7.89
N ASP A 59 -16.31 24.87 -7.52
CA ASP A 59 -16.53 23.58 -6.83
C ASP A 59 -16.21 22.42 -7.75
N LEU A 60 -16.47 22.56 -9.04
CA LEU A 60 -16.15 21.55 -10.02
C LEU A 60 -14.64 21.33 -10.10
N TRP A 61 -13.88 22.41 -10.12
CA TRP A 61 -12.43 22.29 -10.20
C TRP A 61 -11.82 21.80 -8.89
N ASP A 62 -12.46 22.07 -7.75
CA ASP A 62 -12.05 21.52 -6.48
C ASP A 62 -12.20 20.01 -6.48
N LEU A 63 -13.27 19.48 -7.08
CA LEU A 63 -13.45 18.04 -7.19
C LEU A 63 -12.37 17.45 -8.09
N GLU A 64 -12.06 18.09 -9.20
CA GLU A 64 -11.02 17.60 -10.10
C GLU A 64 -9.67 17.56 -9.38
N ALA A 65 -9.35 18.60 -8.61
CA ALA A 65 -8.10 18.64 -7.86
C ALA A 65 -8.04 17.54 -6.81
N TYR A 66 -9.14 17.29 -6.12
CA TYR A 66 -9.22 16.20 -5.14
C TYR A 66 -8.93 14.85 -5.81
N LEU A 67 -9.58 14.60 -6.95
CA LEU A 67 -9.40 13.32 -7.65
C LEU A 67 -7.96 13.15 -8.14
N ARG A 68 -7.36 14.22 -8.64
CA ARG A 68 -5.99 14.19 -9.13
C ARG A 68 -5.01 13.88 -7.98
N GLU A 69 -5.20 14.51 -6.83
CA GLU A 69 -4.36 14.27 -5.67
C GLU A 69 -4.52 12.85 -5.16
N ARG A 70 -5.75 12.37 -5.09
CA ARG A 70 -6.00 11.01 -4.60
C ARG A 70 -5.39 9.97 -5.54
N ARG A 71 -5.49 10.21 -6.84
CA ARG A 71 -4.90 9.28 -7.80
C ARG A 71 -3.40 9.20 -7.63
N LYS A 72 -2.76 10.34 -7.44
CA LYS A 72 -1.32 10.39 -7.26
C LYS A 72 -0.90 9.64 -6.00
N GLU A 73 -1.62 9.84 -4.90
CA GLU A 73 -1.35 9.15 -3.65
C GLU A 73 -1.50 7.64 -3.81
N ILE A 74 -2.58 7.22 -4.46
CA ILE A 74 -2.86 5.80 -4.64
C ILE A 74 -1.80 5.16 -5.54
N ASP A 75 -1.47 5.81 -6.64
CA ASP A 75 -0.44 5.27 -7.56
C ASP A 75 0.91 5.13 -6.85
N THR A 76 1.23 6.03 -5.95
CA THR A 76 2.48 5.97 -5.21
C THR A 76 2.46 4.87 -4.14
N ARG A 77 1.36 4.74 -3.42
CA ARG A 77 1.25 3.81 -2.29
C ARG A 77 1.03 2.36 -2.73
N PHE A 78 0.24 2.16 -3.78
CA PHE A 78 -0.14 0.83 -4.23
C PHE A 78 0.72 0.38 -5.41
N ASP A 79 1.95 -0.02 -5.10
CA ASP A 79 2.95 -0.40 -6.09
C ASP A 79 3.12 -1.92 -6.05
N TYR A 80 2.56 -2.63 -7.03
CA TYR A 80 2.60 -4.09 -7.02
C TYR A 80 3.83 -4.60 -7.76
N ARG A 81 4.97 -4.50 -7.11
CA ARG A 81 6.22 -5.10 -7.59
C ARG A 81 6.78 -5.93 -6.45
N TYR A 82 7.10 -7.19 -6.73
CA TYR A 82 7.57 -8.09 -5.68
C TYR A 82 8.82 -7.56 -4.98
N SER A 83 9.66 -6.82 -5.70
CA SER A 83 10.88 -6.28 -5.11
C SER A 83 10.63 -5.27 -3.99
N VAL A 84 9.46 -4.66 -3.95
CA VAL A 84 9.14 -3.66 -2.93
C VAL A 84 7.88 -4.02 -2.14
N LEU A 85 7.24 -5.12 -2.47
CA LEU A 85 5.94 -5.45 -1.90
C LEU A 85 5.93 -5.53 -0.37
N PRO A 86 6.95 -6.07 0.31
CA PRO A 86 6.94 -6.03 1.77
C PRO A 86 6.91 -4.61 2.34
N PHE A 87 7.56 -3.65 1.67
CA PHE A 87 7.48 -2.24 2.09
C PHE A 87 6.07 -1.71 1.90
N VAL A 88 5.45 -2.06 0.77
CA VAL A 88 4.08 -1.62 0.47
C VAL A 88 3.12 -2.18 1.53
N PHE A 89 3.22 -3.47 1.83
CA PHE A 89 2.36 -4.07 2.84
C PHE A 89 2.60 -3.48 4.22
N ALA A 90 3.85 -3.19 4.57
CA ALA A 90 4.14 -2.56 5.86
C ALA A 90 3.46 -1.19 5.97
N ASP A 91 3.52 -0.41 4.90
CA ASP A 91 2.85 0.89 4.87
C ASP A 91 1.33 0.73 5.00
N LEU A 92 0.75 -0.22 4.28
CA LEU A 92 -0.69 -0.44 4.33
C LEU A 92 -1.14 -0.90 5.72
N VAL A 93 -0.34 -1.74 6.38
CA VAL A 93 -0.65 -2.19 7.73
C VAL A 93 -0.51 -1.04 8.72
N SER A 94 0.59 -0.27 8.65
CA SER A 94 0.83 0.79 9.61
C SER A 94 -0.18 1.93 9.49
N THR A 95 -0.78 2.10 8.31
CA THR A 95 -1.78 3.15 8.09
C THR A 95 -3.21 2.64 8.25
N GLY A 96 -3.39 1.39 8.67
CA GLY A 96 -4.72 0.84 8.90
C GLY A 96 -5.49 0.46 7.66
N ARG A 97 -4.81 0.42 6.51
CA ARG A 97 -5.45 0.06 5.25
C ARG A 97 -5.51 -1.43 4.99
N LEU A 98 -4.73 -2.19 5.74
CA LEU A 98 -4.65 -3.64 5.60
C LEU A 98 -4.44 -4.21 6.99
N ALA A 99 -5.11 -5.30 7.31
CA ALA A 99 -4.89 -5.99 8.57
C ALA A 99 -3.79 -7.02 8.38
N GLU A 100 -3.00 -7.25 9.41
CA GLU A 100 -1.93 -8.23 9.32
C GLU A 100 -2.47 -9.62 9.02
N GLU A 101 -3.66 -9.93 9.52
CA GLU A 101 -4.32 -11.21 9.25
C GLU A 101 -4.57 -11.44 7.77
N ASP A 102 -4.73 -10.38 6.99
CA ASP A 102 -4.95 -10.51 5.55
C ASP A 102 -3.72 -11.06 4.84
N LEU A 103 -2.57 -11.04 5.50
CA LEU A 103 -1.32 -11.56 4.97
C LEU A 103 -1.01 -12.96 5.49
N HIS A 104 -1.97 -13.59 6.17
CA HIS A 104 -1.78 -14.93 6.70
C HIS A 104 -1.49 -15.90 5.55
N GLY A 105 -0.45 -16.67 5.70
CA GLY A 105 -0.01 -17.59 4.65
C GLY A 105 1.23 -17.17 3.92
N LEU A 106 1.67 -15.92 4.07
CA LEU A 106 2.99 -15.53 3.61
C LEU A 106 4.02 -16.18 4.51
N GLY A 107 5.20 -16.48 3.97
CA GLY A 107 6.27 -17.10 4.75
C GLY A 107 6.69 -16.24 5.94
N GLU A 108 7.20 -16.91 6.97
CA GLU A 108 7.57 -16.21 8.21
C GLU A 108 8.61 -15.13 7.98
N GLU A 109 9.52 -15.34 7.06
CA GLU A 109 10.54 -14.34 6.77
C GLU A 109 9.90 -13.06 6.26
N LYS A 110 8.93 -13.20 5.35
CA LYS A 110 8.23 -12.03 4.80
C LYS A 110 7.42 -11.32 5.87
N LEU A 111 6.71 -12.09 6.70
CA LEU A 111 5.92 -11.50 7.77
C LEU A 111 6.79 -10.78 8.79
N ALA A 112 7.96 -11.35 9.10
CA ALA A 112 8.88 -10.71 10.03
C ALA A 112 9.35 -9.36 9.51
N HIS A 113 9.70 -9.28 8.23
CA HIS A 113 10.12 -8.01 7.63
C HIS A 113 8.98 -7.00 7.62
N ILE A 114 7.77 -7.45 7.27
CA ILE A 114 6.61 -6.55 7.23
C ILE A 114 6.32 -6.00 8.63
N ARG A 115 6.36 -6.85 9.66
CA ARG A 115 6.12 -6.40 11.03
C ARG A 115 7.19 -5.40 11.48
N ALA A 116 8.45 -5.68 11.17
CA ALA A 116 9.54 -4.80 11.56
C ALA A 116 9.41 -3.43 10.89
N LEU A 117 9.06 -3.42 9.61
CA LEU A 117 8.88 -2.18 8.88
C LEU A 117 7.64 -1.42 9.34
N ALA A 118 6.56 -2.13 9.64
CA ALA A 118 5.30 -1.49 10.03
C ALA A 118 5.39 -0.84 11.41
N SER A 119 6.29 -1.31 12.26
CA SER A 119 6.41 -0.77 13.61
C SER A 119 7.22 0.53 13.67
N HIS A 120 7.75 0.96 12.56
CA HIS A 120 8.43 2.24 12.47
C HIS A 120 7.54 3.25 11.75
#